data_9c79e8ba523762f4ad8ecf70551bf72b
#
_entry.id   9c79e8ba523762f4ad8ecf70551bf72b
#
_cell.length_a   1.000
_cell.length_b   1.000
_cell.length_c   1.000
_cell.angle_alpha   90.00
_cell.angle_beta   90.00
_cell.angle_gamma   90.00
#
_symmetry.space_group_name_H-M   'P 1'
#
loop_
_entity.id
_entity.type
_entity.pdbx_description
1 polymer ?
#
loop_
_entity_poly.entity_id
_entity_poly.type
_entity_poly.pdbx_seq_one_letter_code
_entity_poly.pdbx_strand_id
1 'polypeptide(L)'
;MVFCSFGQQMQTLHDRHSEAVIVEAAKSLVSRCDPRIGLIRSWDFGEWNYPVIIDNMMNLEMLFWASKHTGDPVYRDVAVRHADITMKNHFRDDASSFHVVSYNDDGTVESRGTFQGYSDSSAWARGQAWGLYGYTMCYRETGDAKYLKHAERIADFIMHHPNTPADRIPYWDYNAPDIPDAPRDASAAAVVSSALFELSTLVPEADGKRYFDYAETLLMNLSSDAYLARKGANGGFILMHSVGHLPADSEIDTPLNYACLLYTSDAADEE
;
A
#
# COMPACT_ATOMS: atom_id res chain seq x y z
N MET A 1 -4.50 9.11 1.87
CA MET A 1 -4.19 10.54 1.66
C MET A 1 -4.31 11.35 2.95
N VAL A 2 -5.45 11.32 3.68
CA VAL A 2 -5.61 12.13 4.92
C VAL A 2 -4.51 11.84 5.94
N PHE A 3 -4.20 10.58 6.22
CA PHE A 3 -3.18 10.23 7.20
C PHE A 3 -1.76 10.59 6.75
N CYS A 4 -1.44 10.44 5.46
CA CYS A 4 -0.13 10.84 4.92
C CYS A 4 0.12 12.37 4.93
N SER A 5 -0.92 13.20 5.03
CA SER A 5 -0.82 14.66 5.10
C SER A 5 -1.06 15.18 6.52
N PHE A 6 -2.29 15.07 7.00
CA PHE A 6 -2.65 15.54 8.35
C PHE A 6 -1.97 14.70 9.45
N GLY A 7 -1.70 13.42 9.20
CA GLY A 7 -0.94 12.58 10.13
C GLY A 7 0.48 13.12 10.34
N GLN A 8 1.18 13.45 9.26
CA GLN A 8 2.51 14.05 9.35
C GLN A 8 2.49 15.44 10.00
N GLN A 9 1.51 16.27 9.63
CA GLN A 9 1.34 17.58 10.26
C GLN A 9 1.08 17.45 11.76
N MET A 10 0.26 16.50 12.17
CA MET A 10 -0.04 16.23 13.58
C MET A 10 1.21 15.76 14.33
N GLN A 11 1.99 14.83 13.76
CA GLN A 11 3.22 14.33 14.37
C GLN A 11 4.29 15.43 14.53
N THR A 12 4.46 16.27 13.49
CA THR A 12 5.51 17.29 13.45
C THR A 12 5.12 18.56 14.23
N LEU A 13 3.87 19.00 14.15
CA LEU A 13 3.41 20.28 14.71
C LEU A 13 2.49 20.14 15.92
N HIS A 14 2.15 18.91 16.32
CA HIS A 14 1.17 18.63 17.39
C HIS A 14 -0.14 19.41 17.24
N ASP A 15 -0.63 19.48 15.98
CA ASP A 15 -1.78 20.31 15.59
C ASP A 15 -3.11 19.62 15.88
N ARG A 16 -3.89 20.19 16.81
CA ARG A 16 -5.21 19.67 17.19
C ARG A 16 -6.23 19.68 16.07
N HIS A 17 -6.09 20.57 15.08
CA HIS A 17 -6.97 20.58 13.92
C HIS A 17 -6.74 19.31 13.08
N SER A 18 -5.48 18.96 12.85
CA SER A 18 -5.12 17.73 12.14
C SER A 18 -5.62 16.48 12.87
N GLU A 19 -5.53 16.43 14.21
CA GLU A 19 -6.11 15.33 15.00
C GLU A 19 -7.61 15.18 14.76
N ALA A 20 -8.36 16.29 14.81
CA ALA A 20 -9.80 16.27 14.57
C ALA A 20 -10.16 15.81 13.15
N VAL A 21 -9.42 16.25 12.14
CA VAL A 21 -9.61 15.82 10.74
C VAL A 21 -9.37 14.32 10.59
N ILE A 22 -8.31 13.77 11.21
CA ILE A 22 -7.98 12.34 11.15
C ILE A 22 -9.10 11.52 11.82
N VAL A 23 -9.59 11.93 12.99
CA VAL A 23 -10.68 11.22 13.67
C VAL A 23 -11.96 11.22 12.84
N GLU A 24 -12.30 12.33 12.20
CA GLU A 24 -13.49 12.40 11.33
C GLU A 24 -13.32 11.53 10.07
N ALA A 25 -12.13 11.51 9.47
CA ALA A 25 -11.82 10.62 8.37
C ALA A 25 -11.90 9.15 8.78
N ALA A 26 -11.43 8.79 9.99
CA ALA A 26 -11.54 7.45 10.53
C ALA A 26 -13.01 7.02 10.73
N LYS A 27 -13.88 7.90 11.24
CA LYS A 27 -15.33 7.64 11.32
C LYS A 27 -15.94 7.38 9.95
N SER A 28 -15.60 8.24 8.97
CA SER A 28 -16.06 8.07 7.59
C SER A 28 -15.60 6.74 7.00
N LEU A 29 -14.37 6.32 7.29
CA LEU A 29 -13.85 5.03 6.81
C LEU A 29 -14.60 3.86 7.46
N VAL A 30 -14.81 3.88 8.77
CA VAL A 30 -15.56 2.85 9.50
C VAL A 30 -17.01 2.76 9.03
N SER A 31 -17.66 3.87 8.68
CA SER A 31 -19.05 3.87 8.17
C SER A 31 -19.21 3.10 6.85
N ARG A 32 -18.12 2.83 6.12
CA ARG A 32 -18.10 2.00 4.91
C ARG A 32 -17.92 0.50 5.19
N CYS A 33 -17.78 0.12 6.45
CA CYS A 33 -17.65 -1.30 6.85
C CYS A 33 -19.04 -1.90 7.10
N ASP A 34 -19.42 -2.91 6.30
CA ASP A 34 -20.59 -3.73 6.62
C ASP A 34 -20.18 -4.77 7.68
N PRO A 35 -20.81 -4.77 8.87
CA PRO A 35 -20.45 -5.67 9.96
C PRO A 35 -20.73 -7.16 9.63
N ARG A 36 -21.60 -7.45 8.65
CA ARG A 36 -21.87 -8.84 8.21
C ARG A 36 -20.70 -9.37 7.39
N ILE A 37 -20.17 -8.54 6.48
CA ILE A 37 -19.03 -8.86 5.61
C ILE A 37 -17.72 -8.71 6.39
N GLY A 38 -17.62 -7.65 7.20
CA GLY A 38 -16.45 -7.36 8.03
C GLY A 38 -15.32 -6.65 7.31
N LEU A 39 -15.61 -6.04 6.17
CA LEU A 39 -14.67 -5.34 5.31
C LEU A 39 -15.13 -3.91 5.02
N ILE A 40 -14.20 -3.05 4.71
CA ILE A 40 -14.43 -1.68 4.28
C ILE A 40 -14.63 -1.70 2.76
N ARG A 41 -15.80 -1.27 2.29
CA ARG A 41 -16.14 -1.19 0.88
C ARG A 41 -15.31 -0.09 0.18
N SER A 42 -14.76 -0.38 -0.98
CA SER A 42 -13.91 0.56 -1.73
C SER A 42 -14.73 1.57 -2.54
N TRP A 43 -15.78 1.14 -3.24
CA TRP A 43 -16.71 1.99 -3.99
C TRP A 43 -18.09 1.33 -4.12
N ASP A 44 -19.07 2.06 -4.66
CA ASP A 44 -20.47 1.64 -4.82
C ASP A 44 -20.99 1.79 -6.26
N PHE A 45 -20.09 1.78 -7.22
CA PHE A 45 -20.40 1.85 -8.66
C PHE A 45 -19.86 0.61 -9.41
N GLY A 46 -20.27 0.47 -10.70
CA GLY A 46 -19.85 -0.64 -11.55
C GLY A 46 -20.63 -1.92 -11.29
N GLU A 47 -20.07 -3.05 -11.72
CA GLU A 47 -20.76 -4.34 -11.73
C GLU A 47 -20.51 -5.18 -10.45
N TRP A 48 -19.59 -4.77 -9.57
CA TRP A 48 -19.26 -5.47 -8.33
C TRP A 48 -20.30 -5.19 -7.23
N ASN A 49 -20.75 -6.23 -6.56
CA ASN A 49 -21.72 -6.10 -5.46
C ASN A 49 -21.11 -5.39 -4.24
N TYR A 50 -20.00 -5.92 -3.72
CA TYR A 50 -19.28 -5.32 -2.59
C TYR A 50 -17.76 -5.36 -2.83
N PRO A 51 -17.23 -4.43 -3.65
CA PRO A 51 -15.82 -4.43 -4.02
C PRO A 51 -14.93 -3.96 -2.89
N VAL A 52 -13.85 -4.71 -2.67
CA VAL A 52 -12.78 -4.38 -1.74
C VAL A 52 -11.46 -4.47 -2.49
N ILE A 53 -10.66 -3.41 -2.47
CA ILE A 53 -9.34 -3.40 -3.08
C ILE A 53 -8.24 -3.57 -2.04
N ILE A 54 -7.13 -4.14 -2.47
CA ILE A 54 -5.95 -4.34 -1.63
C ILE A 54 -5.40 -3.03 -1.06
N ASP A 55 -5.62 -1.91 -1.74
CA ASP A 55 -5.24 -0.56 -1.32
C ASP A 55 -5.84 -0.14 0.03
N ASN A 56 -6.99 -0.71 0.41
CA ASN A 56 -7.59 -0.44 1.72
C ASN A 56 -6.65 -0.79 2.87
N MET A 57 -5.67 -1.66 2.66
CA MET A 57 -4.67 -2.00 3.68
C MET A 57 -3.87 -0.77 4.14
N MET A 58 -3.58 0.17 3.23
CA MET A 58 -2.95 1.45 3.56
C MET A 58 -3.79 2.28 4.55
N ASN A 59 -5.12 2.22 4.45
CA ASN A 59 -6.00 3.05 5.25
C ASN A 59 -6.14 2.59 6.70
N LEU A 60 -5.74 1.34 7.01
CA LEU A 60 -5.89 0.76 8.34
C LEU A 60 -5.03 1.44 9.39
N GLU A 61 -3.89 2.03 8.99
CA GLU A 61 -3.01 2.79 9.89
C GLU A 61 -3.76 3.95 10.58
N MET A 62 -4.57 4.69 9.82
CA MET A 62 -5.41 5.73 10.37
C MET A 62 -6.40 5.19 11.41
N LEU A 63 -6.93 3.99 11.23
CA LEU A 63 -7.84 3.37 12.20
C LEU A 63 -7.11 2.93 13.46
N PHE A 64 -5.92 2.34 13.36
CA PHE A 64 -5.10 2.01 14.53
C PHE A 64 -4.73 3.27 15.33
N TRP A 65 -4.33 4.34 14.64
CA TRP A 65 -4.07 5.62 15.28
C TRP A 65 -5.32 6.17 15.97
N ALA A 66 -6.47 6.19 15.30
CA ALA A 66 -7.72 6.69 15.85
C ALA A 66 -8.15 5.92 17.11
N SER A 67 -7.95 4.58 17.12
CA SER A 67 -8.24 3.75 18.30
C SER A 67 -7.35 4.14 19.48
N LYS A 68 -6.04 4.33 19.27
CA LYS A 68 -5.11 4.76 20.30
C LYS A 68 -5.42 6.16 20.83
N HIS A 69 -5.75 7.08 19.93
CA HIS A 69 -6.02 8.48 20.25
C HIS A 69 -7.34 8.68 21.00
N THR A 70 -8.41 8.02 20.57
CA THR A 70 -9.75 8.18 21.14
C THR A 70 -10.07 7.22 22.28
N GLY A 71 -9.35 6.10 22.37
CA GLY A 71 -9.67 4.98 23.26
C GLY A 71 -10.84 4.11 22.78
N ASP A 72 -11.43 4.39 21.60
CA ASP A 72 -12.54 3.61 21.05
C ASP A 72 -12.00 2.37 20.31
N PRO A 73 -12.31 1.16 20.78
CA PRO A 73 -11.83 -0.08 20.17
C PRO A 73 -12.42 -0.36 18.78
N VAL A 74 -13.54 0.27 18.38
CA VAL A 74 -14.21 0.00 17.12
C VAL A 74 -13.27 0.19 15.92
N TYR A 75 -12.41 1.17 15.96
CA TYR A 75 -11.45 1.44 14.88
C TYR A 75 -10.46 0.28 14.72
N ARG A 76 -9.86 -0.16 15.83
CA ARG A 76 -8.93 -1.29 15.84
C ARG A 76 -9.62 -2.59 15.42
N ASP A 77 -10.82 -2.84 15.89
CA ASP A 77 -11.57 -4.06 15.59
C ASP A 77 -11.92 -4.15 14.10
N VAL A 78 -12.33 -3.03 13.49
CA VAL A 78 -12.56 -2.94 12.04
C VAL A 78 -11.26 -3.17 11.27
N ALA A 79 -10.16 -2.55 11.69
CA ALA A 79 -8.87 -2.70 11.01
C ALA A 79 -8.36 -4.14 11.04
N VAL A 80 -8.37 -4.79 12.21
CA VAL A 80 -7.93 -6.18 12.38
C VAL A 80 -8.81 -7.14 11.56
N ARG A 81 -10.13 -6.98 11.64
CA ARG A 81 -11.06 -7.83 10.90
C ARG A 81 -10.88 -7.67 9.39
N HIS A 82 -10.72 -6.44 8.91
CA HIS A 82 -10.44 -6.17 7.51
C HIS A 82 -9.14 -6.85 7.06
N ALA A 83 -8.05 -6.69 7.82
CA ALA A 83 -6.76 -7.30 7.51
C ALA A 83 -6.83 -8.84 7.46
N ASP A 84 -7.53 -9.46 8.41
CA ASP A 84 -7.68 -10.93 8.47
C ASP A 84 -8.43 -11.50 7.26
N ILE A 85 -9.54 -10.86 6.88
CA ILE A 85 -10.33 -11.31 5.74
C ILE A 85 -9.58 -11.05 4.43
N THR A 86 -8.90 -9.90 4.31
CA THR A 86 -8.05 -9.56 3.16
C THR A 86 -6.91 -10.56 3.00
N MET A 87 -6.22 -10.93 4.10
CA MET A 87 -5.17 -11.96 4.06
C MET A 87 -5.66 -13.28 3.48
N LYS A 88 -6.86 -13.68 3.84
CA LYS A 88 -7.45 -14.96 3.40
C LYS A 88 -7.88 -14.93 1.94
N ASN A 89 -8.38 -13.79 1.44
CA ASN A 89 -9.13 -13.77 0.18
C ASN A 89 -8.41 -13.05 -0.96
N HIS A 90 -7.49 -12.10 -0.66
CA HIS A 90 -6.82 -11.28 -1.68
C HIS A 90 -5.49 -11.84 -2.16
N PHE A 91 -4.99 -12.92 -1.57
CA PHE A 91 -3.68 -13.46 -1.93
C PHE A 91 -3.78 -14.86 -2.50
N ARG A 92 -2.95 -15.14 -3.50
CA ARG A 92 -2.72 -16.47 -4.06
C ARG A 92 -1.65 -17.19 -3.23
N ASP A 93 -1.45 -18.47 -3.51
CA ASP A 93 -0.47 -19.31 -2.79
C ASP A 93 0.98 -18.80 -2.91
N ASP A 94 1.31 -18.12 -3.98
CA ASP A 94 2.62 -17.48 -4.22
C ASP A 94 2.77 -16.10 -3.57
N ALA A 95 1.77 -15.65 -2.80
CA ALA A 95 1.67 -14.33 -2.20
C ALA A 95 1.46 -13.16 -3.19
N SER A 96 1.16 -13.45 -4.46
CA SER A 96 0.66 -12.41 -5.35
C SER A 96 -0.78 -12.01 -4.98
N SER A 97 -1.11 -10.71 -5.11
CA SER A 97 -2.43 -10.19 -4.73
C SER A 97 -3.39 -10.07 -5.91
N PHE A 98 -4.67 -10.33 -5.66
CA PHE A 98 -5.75 -9.78 -6.47
C PHE A 98 -5.93 -8.30 -6.12
N HIS A 99 -6.16 -7.48 -7.13
CA HIS A 99 -6.46 -6.07 -6.89
C HIS A 99 -7.83 -5.90 -6.22
N VAL A 100 -8.86 -6.52 -6.81
CA VAL A 100 -10.25 -6.44 -6.34
C VAL A 100 -10.76 -7.81 -5.94
N VAL A 101 -11.40 -7.89 -4.78
CA VAL A 101 -12.26 -9.02 -4.39
C VAL A 101 -13.64 -8.47 -4.10
N SER A 102 -14.66 -9.00 -4.77
CA SER A 102 -16.06 -8.67 -4.51
C SER A 102 -16.71 -9.72 -3.62
N TYR A 103 -17.62 -9.27 -2.77
CA TYR A 103 -18.27 -10.12 -1.77
C TYR A 103 -19.79 -10.10 -1.92
N ASN A 104 -20.43 -11.22 -1.62
CA ASN A 104 -21.87 -11.32 -1.42
C ASN A 104 -22.26 -10.74 -0.06
N ASP A 105 -23.56 -10.46 0.14
CA ASP A 105 -24.11 -9.90 1.38
C ASP A 105 -23.88 -10.78 2.61
N ASP A 106 -23.61 -12.07 2.42
CA ASP A 106 -23.29 -13.03 3.49
C ASP A 106 -21.77 -13.10 3.80
N GLY A 107 -20.94 -12.31 3.13
CA GLY A 107 -19.49 -12.25 3.30
C GLY A 107 -18.72 -13.33 2.52
N THR A 108 -19.39 -14.17 1.73
CA THR A 108 -18.70 -15.07 0.81
C THR A 108 -18.13 -14.32 -0.38
N VAL A 109 -17.02 -14.82 -0.94
CA VAL A 109 -16.40 -14.22 -2.12
C VAL A 109 -17.30 -14.44 -3.33
N GLU A 110 -17.68 -13.36 -4.01
CA GLU A 110 -18.40 -13.36 -5.28
C GLU A 110 -17.44 -13.56 -6.45
N SER A 111 -16.42 -12.71 -6.53
CA SER A 111 -15.45 -12.73 -7.62
C SER A 111 -14.09 -12.19 -7.17
N ARG A 112 -13.06 -12.47 -7.95
CA ARG A 112 -11.71 -11.90 -7.83
C ARG A 112 -11.25 -11.39 -9.17
N GLY A 113 -10.59 -10.23 -9.18
CA GLY A 113 -10.14 -9.64 -10.42
C GLY A 113 -9.26 -8.42 -10.22
N THR A 114 -9.21 -7.61 -11.26
CA THR A 114 -8.47 -6.35 -11.25
C THR A 114 -9.31 -5.21 -11.84
N PHE A 115 -9.01 -4.00 -11.41
CA PHE A 115 -9.52 -2.77 -12.01
C PHE A 115 -8.38 -1.98 -12.68
N GLN A 116 -7.21 -1.93 -12.06
CA GLN A 116 -6.05 -1.18 -12.53
C GLN A 116 -4.90 -2.06 -13.04
N GLY A 117 -4.88 -3.36 -12.75
CA GLY A 117 -3.86 -4.31 -13.22
C GLY A 117 -4.11 -4.81 -14.63
N TYR A 118 -3.15 -5.56 -15.16
CA TYR A 118 -3.18 -6.10 -16.52
C TYR A 118 -4.31 -7.12 -16.76
N SER A 119 -4.48 -8.05 -15.82
CA SER A 119 -5.52 -9.09 -15.92
C SER A 119 -5.91 -9.61 -14.53
N ASP A 120 -7.04 -10.31 -14.43
CA ASP A 120 -7.51 -10.91 -13.18
C ASP A 120 -6.53 -11.94 -12.58
N SER A 121 -5.64 -12.49 -13.39
CA SER A 121 -4.59 -13.43 -12.96
C SER A 121 -3.23 -12.76 -12.70
N SER A 122 -3.06 -11.50 -13.05
CA SER A 122 -1.79 -10.78 -12.88
C SER A 122 -1.58 -10.24 -11.47
N ALA A 123 -0.41 -9.72 -11.21
CA ALA A 123 -0.04 -9.05 -9.97
C ALA A 123 0.26 -7.56 -10.25
N TRP A 124 -0.71 -6.70 -10.02
CA TRP A 124 -0.55 -5.27 -10.15
C TRP A 124 0.45 -4.73 -9.13
N ALA A 125 1.48 -4.01 -9.60
CA ALA A 125 2.65 -3.69 -8.78
C ALA A 125 2.32 -2.82 -7.56
N ARG A 126 1.50 -1.77 -7.72
CA ARG A 126 1.11 -0.92 -6.60
C ARG A 126 0.19 -1.65 -5.62
N GLY A 127 -0.68 -2.55 -6.09
CA GLY A 127 -1.48 -3.40 -5.21
C GLY A 127 -0.62 -4.32 -4.36
N GLN A 128 0.42 -4.91 -4.96
CA GLN A 128 1.39 -5.72 -4.25
C GLN A 128 2.15 -4.89 -3.19
N ALA A 129 2.52 -3.66 -3.54
CA ALA A 129 3.16 -2.73 -2.62
C ALA A 129 2.25 -2.37 -1.42
N TRP A 130 0.96 -2.12 -1.66
CA TRP A 130 -0.01 -1.87 -0.58
C TRP A 130 -0.21 -3.06 0.34
N GLY A 131 -0.18 -4.27 -0.22
CA GLY A 131 -0.18 -5.50 0.58
C GLY A 131 1.01 -5.55 1.53
N LEU A 132 2.22 -5.34 1.02
CA LEU A 132 3.45 -5.33 1.83
C LEU A 132 3.39 -4.25 2.93
N TYR A 133 3.09 -3.01 2.56
CA TYR A 133 2.97 -1.90 3.51
C TYR A 133 1.95 -2.19 4.60
N GLY A 134 0.74 -2.61 4.19
CA GLY A 134 -0.36 -2.82 5.12
C GLY A 134 -0.09 -3.94 6.13
N TYR A 135 0.51 -5.06 5.72
CA TYR A 135 0.80 -6.16 6.66
C TYR A 135 2.01 -5.89 7.54
N THR A 136 3.02 -5.17 7.06
CA THR A 136 4.14 -4.66 7.89
C THR A 136 3.59 -3.76 9.00
N MET A 137 2.77 -2.78 8.64
CA MET A 137 2.09 -1.88 9.55
C MET A 137 1.16 -2.63 10.52
N CYS A 138 0.35 -3.60 10.06
CA CYS A 138 -0.51 -4.39 10.94
C CYS A 138 0.30 -5.17 12.00
N TYR A 139 1.48 -5.67 11.65
CA TYR A 139 2.36 -6.30 12.63
C TYR A 139 2.88 -5.28 13.66
N ARG A 140 3.36 -4.11 13.24
CA ARG A 140 3.78 -3.02 14.14
C ARG A 140 2.66 -2.66 15.14
N GLU A 141 1.41 -2.58 14.66
CA GLU A 141 0.27 -2.13 15.45
C GLU A 141 -0.30 -3.19 16.40
N THR A 142 -0.12 -4.49 16.08
CA THR A 142 -0.78 -5.58 16.82
C THR A 142 0.19 -6.53 17.51
N GLY A 143 1.42 -6.67 17.01
CA GLY A 143 2.36 -7.71 17.44
C GLY A 143 1.97 -9.13 17.00
N ASP A 144 0.92 -9.30 16.17
CA ASP A 144 0.48 -10.63 15.74
C ASP A 144 1.38 -11.18 14.64
N ALA A 145 2.13 -12.23 14.96
CA ALA A 145 3.12 -12.86 14.08
C ALA A 145 2.55 -13.35 12.73
N LYS A 146 1.23 -13.53 12.60
CA LYS A 146 0.61 -13.91 11.32
C LYS A 146 0.82 -12.81 10.26
N TYR A 147 0.75 -11.54 10.67
CA TYR A 147 0.94 -10.40 9.78
C TYR A 147 2.41 -10.28 9.33
N LEU A 148 3.35 -10.47 10.27
CA LEU A 148 4.78 -10.49 9.92
C LEU A 148 5.09 -11.56 8.88
N LYS A 149 4.68 -12.81 9.13
CA LYS A 149 4.87 -13.91 8.17
C LYS A 149 4.25 -13.62 6.81
N HIS A 150 3.12 -12.93 6.77
CA HIS A 150 2.47 -12.59 5.51
C HIS A 150 3.23 -11.48 4.78
N ALA A 151 3.70 -10.45 5.51
CA ALA A 151 4.54 -9.38 4.96
C ALA A 151 5.85 -9.94 4.36
N GLU A 152 6.52 -10.87 5.08
CA GLU A 152 7.73 -11.54 4.58
C GLU A 152 7.47 -12.32 3.28
N ARG A 153 6.34 -13.02 3.16
CA ARG A 153 5.97 -13.74 1.92
C ARG A 153 5.72 -12.77 0.75
N ILE A 154 5.07 -11.63 1.02
CA ILE A 154 4.84 -10.60 -0.01
C ILE A 154 6.18 -9.96 -0.41
N ALA A 155 7.06 -9.67 0.55
CA ALA A 155 8.40 -9.17 0.28
C ALA A 155 9.20 -10.13 -0.59
N ASP A 156 9.17 -11.43 -0.27
CA ASP A 156 9.84 -12.46 -1.04
C ASP A 156 9.31 -12.53 -2.49
N PHE A 157 7.99 -12.42 -2.69
CA PHE A 157 7.42 -12.33 -4.04
C PHE A 157 7.98 -11.12 -4.80
N ILE A 158 7.93 -9.92 -4.22
CA ILE A 158 8.41 -8.68 -4.86
C ILE A 158 9.90 -8.77 -5.22
N MET A 159 10.72 -9.24 -4.27
CA MET A 159 12.17 -9.25 -4.41
C MET A 159 12.68 -10.29 -5.41
N HIS A 160 11.96 -11.39 -5.57
CA HIS A 160 12.41 -12.54 -6.35
C HIS A 160 11.56 -12.82 -7.60
N HIS A 161 10.57 -11.98 -7.89
CA HIS A 161 9.76 -12.15 -9.11
C HIS A 161 10.64 -12.08 -10.36
N PRO A 162 10.52 -13.01 -11.33
CA PRO A 162 11.41 -13.08 -12.48
C PRO A 162 11.42 -11.82 -13.35
N ASN A 163 10.32 -11.05 -13.32
CA ASN A 163 10.20 -9.80 -14.06
C ASN A 163 10.61 -8.57 -13.23
N THR A 164 11.20 -8.74 -12.05
CA THR A 164 11.75 -7.62 -11.29
C THR A 164 12.98 -7.09 -12.02
N PRO A 165 13.00 -5.79 -12.44
CA PRO A 165 14.12 -5.23 -13.17
C PRO A 165 15.39 -5.10 -12.30
N ALA A 166 16.54 -4.92 -12.96
CA ALA A 166 17.82 -4.79 -12.26
C ALA A 166 17.90 -3.56 -11.34
N ASP A 167 17.22 -2.47 -11.70
CA ASP A 167 17.08 -1.25 -10.90
C ASP A 167 16.03 -1.36 -9.78
N ARG A 168 15.35 -2.48 -9.65
CA ARG A 168 14.29 -2.78 -8.68
C ARG A 168 13.00 -1.97 -8.84
N ILE A 169 12.95 -0.95 -9.68
CA ILE A 169 11.71 -0.21 -9.94
C ILE A 169 10.76 -1.09 -10.75
N PRO A 170 9.61 -1.50 -10.20
CA PRO A 170 8.75 -2.47 -10.89
C PRO A 170 8.13 -1.88 -12.16
N TYR A 171 7.76 -2.75 -13.09
CA TYR A 171 6.78 -2.41 -14.10
C TYR A 171 5.42 -2.19 -13.43
N TRP A 172 4.51 -1.52 -14.10
CA TRP A 172 3.17 -1.22 -13.57
C TRP A 172 2.38 -2.47 -13.15
N ASP A 173 2.70 -3.61 -13.76
CA ASP A 173 2.20 -4.94 -13.42
C ASP A 173 3.34 -5.95 -13.61
N TYR A 174 3.49 -6.90 -12.69
CA TYR A 174 4.55 -7.93 -12.77
C TYR A 174 4.39 -8.87 -13.96
N ASN A 175 3.19 -8.93 -14.54
CA ASN A 175 2.85 -9.74 -15.71
C ASN A 175 2.52 -8.88 -16.94
N ALA A 176 2.95 -7.61 -16.97
CA ALA A 176 2.72 -6.73 -18.11
C ALA A 176 3.22 -7.37 -19.41
N PRO A 177 2.43 -7.31 -20.51
CA PRO A 177 2.72 -8.06 -21.73
C PRO A 177 3.96 -7.53 -22.47
N ASP A 178 4.27 -6.24 -22.29
CA ASP A 178 5.31 -5.53 -23.03
C ASP A 178 6.65 -5.45 -22.28
N ILE A 179 6.87 -6.28 -21.25
CA ILE A 179 8.16 -6.36 -20.58
C ILE A 179 9.22 -6.87 -21.58
N PRO A 180 10.40 -6.20 -21.71
CA PRO A 180 10.95 -5.17 -20.82
C PRO A 180 10.58 -3.70 -21.14
N ASP A 181 9.76 -3.43 -22.13
CA ASP A 181 9.42 -2.08 -22.60
C ASP A 181 8.17 -1.48 -21.90
N ALA A 182 7.55 -2.25 -20.98
CA ALA A 182 6.38 -1.81 -20.23
C ALA A 182 6.69 -0.59 -19.33
N PRO A 183 5.72 0.31 -19.11
CA PRO A 183 5.87 1.45 -18.21
C PRO A 183 6.27 1.04 -16.78
N ARG A 184 7.11 1.86 -16.14
CA ARG A 184 7.54 1.68 -14.75
C ARG A 184 6.55 2.35 -13.80
N ASP A 185 6.46 1.84 -12.57
CA ASP A 185 5.67 2.48 -11.52
C ASP A 185 6.54 2.89 -10.33
N ALA A 186 7.05 4.13 -10.40
CA ALA A 186 7.84 4.71 -9.32
C ALA A 186 7.03 4.85 -8.01
N SER A 187 5.70 4.99 -8.09
CA SER A 187 4.85 5.06 -6.91
C SER A 187 4.81 3.73 -6.15
N ALA A 188 4.74 2.60 -6.87
CA ALA A 188 4.83 1.28 -6.27
C ALA A 188 6.21 1.06 -5.62
N ALA A 189 7.29 1.46 -6.30
CA ALA A 189 8.65 1.40 -5.75
C ALA A 189 8.81 2.19 -4.45
N ALA A 190 8.23 3.39 -4.38
CA ALA A 190 8.24 4.23 -3.19
C ALA A 190 7.56 3.55 -1.99
N VAL A 191 6.38 2.98 -2.22
CA VAL A 191 5.64 2.25 -1.16
C VAL A 191 6.40 1.01 -0.71
N VAL A 192 6.98 0.22 -1.65
CA VAL A 192 7.79 -0.96 -1.34
C VAL A 192 9.02 -0.57 -0.51
N SER A 193 9.74 0.50 -0.90
CA SER A 193 10.91 0.97 -0.18
C SER A 193 10.57 1.34 1.27
N SER A 194 9.53 2.14 1.49
CA SER A 194 9.05 2.50 2.82
C SER A 194 8.70 1.27 3.67
N ALA A 195 7.94 0.33 3.10
CA ALA A 195 7.53 -0.88 3.78
C ALA A 195 8.72 -1.81 4.14
N LEU A 196 9.71 -1.91 3.25
CA LEU A 196 10.89 -2.76 3.50
C LEU A 196 11.86 -2.13 4.52
N PHE A 197 12.02 -0.80 4.54
CA PHE A 197 12.78 -0.14 5.62
C PHE A 197 12.15 -0.44 6.97
N GLU A 198 10.83 -0.30 7.10
CA GLU A 198 10.14 -0.65 8.33
C GLU A 198 10.28 -2.14 8.65
N LEU A 199 9.99 -3.03 7.70
CA LEU A 199 10.09 -4.49 7.88
C LEU A 199 11.49 -4.91 8.34
N SER A 200 12.56 -4.24 7.85
CA SER A 200 13.94 -4.51 8.24
C SER A 200 14.20 -4.37 9.73
N THR A 201 13.45 -3.50 10.41
CA THR A 201 13.56 -3.25 11.85
C THR A 201 12.73 -4.22 12.70
N LEU A 202 11.81 -4.95 12.09
CA LEU A 202 10.82 -5.80 12.78
C LEU A 202 11.19 -7.29 12.77
N VAL A 203 12.26 -7.66 12.08
CA VAL A 203 12.78 -9.03 11.94
C VAL A 203 14.19 -9.16 12.52
N PRO A 204 14.72 -10.39 12.71
CA PRO A 204 16.11 -10.58 13.12
C PRO A 204 17.10 -9.89 12.15
N GLU A 205 18.22 -9.38 12.67
CA GLU A 205 19.21 -8.59 11.92
C GLU A 205 19.64 -9.19 10.58
N ALA A 206 19.84 -10.51 10.53
CA ALA A 206 20.27 -11.20 9.30
C ALA A 206 19.21 -11.09 8.18
N ASP A 207 17.93 -11.21 8.53
CA ASP A 207 16.82 -11.05 7.59
C ASP A 207 16.54 -9.57 7.33
N GLY A 208 16.68 -8.72 8.35
CA GLY A 208 16.51 -7.27 8.25
C GLY A 208 17.47 -6.65 7.25
N LYS A 209 18.72 -7.09 7.26
CA LYS A 209 19.75 -6.60 6.31
C LYS A 209 19.33 -6.77 4.85
N ARG A 210 18.75 -7.89 4.44
CA ARG A 210 18.34 -8.12 3.04
C ARG A 210 17.20 -7.17 2.62
N TYR A 211 16.27 -6.87 3.53
CA TYR A 211 15.18 -5.93 3.28
C TYR A 211 15.70 -4.50 3.19
N PHE A 212 16.58 -4.14 4.11
CA PHE A 212 17.24 -2.82 4.11
C PHE A 212 18.03 -2.58 2.82
N ASP A 213 18.91 -3.50 2.45
CA ASP A 213 19.75 -3.39 1.23
C ASP A 213 18.88 -3.27 -0.05
N TYR A 214 17.74 -3.96 -0.09
CA TYR A 214 16.82 -3.86 -1.21
C TYR A 214 16.10 -2.50 -1.22
N ALA A 215 15.61 -2.03 -0.07
CA ALA A 215 14.96 -0.73 0.07
C ALA A 215 15.91 0.42 -0.26
N GLU A 216 17.17 0.35 0.21
CA GLU A 216 18.21 1.33 -0.10
C GLU A 216 18.48 1.38 -1.61
N THR A 217 18.58 0.22 -2.28
CA THR A 217 18.73 0.17 -3.74
C THR A 217 17.57 0.85 -4.45
N LEU A 218 16.31 0.59 -4.02
CA LEU A 218 15.13 1.27 -4.54
C LEU A 218 15.21 2.78 -4.36
N LEU A 219 15.53 3.24 -3.15
CA LEU A 219 15.60 4.66 -2.82
C LEU A 219 16.69 5.36 -3.64
N MET A 220 17.88 4.76 -3.77
CA MET A 220 18.96 5.30 -4.58
C MET A 220 18.56 5.42 -6.06
N ASN A 221 17.88 4.43 -6.62
CA ASN A 221 17.41 4.49 -8.01
C ASN A 221 16.28 5.52 -8.19
N LEU A 222 15.33 5.60 -7.26
CA LEU A 222 14.30 6.64 -7.25
C LEU A 222 14.88 8.06 -7.14
N SER A 223 16.02 8.21 -6.46
CA SER A 223 16.73 9.48 -6.29
C SER A 223 17.62 9.85 -7.47
N SER A 224 17.71 9.02 -8.50
CA SER A 224 18.46 9.30 -9.71
C SER A 224 17.71 10.27 -10.65
N ASP A 225 18.44 10.89 -11.58
CA ASP A 225 17.87 11.76 -12.62
C ASP A 225 16.82 11.05 -13.51
N ALA A 226 16.77 9.72 -13.49
CA ALA A 226 15.78 8.94 -14.23
C ALA A 226 14.37 9.03 -13.61
N TYR A 227 14.26 9.21 -12.29
CA TYR A 227 12.99 9.20 -11.57
C TYR A 227 12.75 10.47 -10.76
N LEU A 228 13.80 11.11 -10.24
CA LEU A 228 13.68 12.33 -9.44
C LEU A 228 13.45 13.54 -10.33
N ALA A 229 12.34 14.22 -10.15
CA ALA A 229 12.03 15.42 -10.91
C ALA A 229 12.93 16.60 -10.51
N ARG A 230 13.34 17.42 -11.49
CA ARG A 230 14.04 18.67 -11.21
C ARG A 230 13.13 19.63 -10.44
N LYS A 231 13.70 20.36 -9.48
CA LYS A 231 12.96 21.35 -8.68
C LYS A 231 12.19 22.32 -9.60
N GLY A 232 10.88 22.46 -9.37
CA GLY A 232 10.00 23.32 -10.14
C GLY A 232 9.46 22.71 -11.44
N ALA A 233 9.84 21.45 -11.74
CA ALA A 233 9.26 20.67 -12.83
C ALA A 233 8.17 19.73 -12.32
N ASN A 234 7.59 18.90 -13.19
CA ASN A 234 6.67 17.81 -12.88
C ASN A 234 5.44 18.23 -12.05
N GLY A 235 4.93 19.45 -12.23
CA GLY A 235 3.76 19.94 -11.48
C GLY A 235 3.97 20.05 -9.96
N GLY A 236 5.22 20.02 -9.49
CA GLY A 236 5.57 20.04 -8.06
C GLY A 236 5.66 18.65 -7.42
N PHE A 237 5.41 17.58 -8.17
CA PHE A 237 5.61 16.22 -7.70
C PHE A 237 7.09 15.81 -7.74
N ILE A 238 7.51 15.04 -6.75
CA ILE A 238 8.92 14.66 -6.55
C ILE A 238 9.35 13.58 -7.55
N LEU A 239 8.55 12.52 -7.72
CA LEU A 239 8.86 11.42 -8.61
C LEU A 239 8.10 11.50 -9.94
N MET A 240 8.79 11.09 -10.99
CA MET A 240 8.27 10.88 -12.34
C MET A 240 7.95 9.39 -12.54
N HIS A 241 7.34 9.05 -13.67
CA HIS A 241 7.19 7.67 -14.17
C HIS A 241 6.38 6.74 -13.27
N SER A 242 5.17 7.16 -12.92
CA SER A 242 4.19 6.29 -12.28
C SER A 242 3.02 5.96 -13.22
N VAL A 243 2.29 4.90 -12.94
CA VAL A 243 1.13 4.46 -13.71
C VAL A 243 -0.09 4.36 -12.80
N GLY A 244 -1.09 5.22 -13.05
CA GLY A 244 -2.34 5.20 -12.29
C GLY A 244 -3.29 4.11 -12.78
N HIS A 245 -3.73 4.19 -14.05
CA HIS A 245 -4.75 3.29 -14.58
C HIS A 245 -4.56 3.00 -16.08
N LEU A 246 -3.56 2.18 -16.42
CA LEU A 246 -3.23 1.84 -17.81
C LEU A 246 -4.39 1.18 -18.57
N PRO A 247 -5.17 0.23 -18.01
CA PRO A 247 -6.30 -0.35 -18.71
C PRO A 247 -7.38 0.65 -19.15
N ALA A 248 -7.48 1.81 -18.50
CA ALA A 248 -8.38 2.89 -18.89
C ALA A 248 -7.71 3.96 -19.78
N ASP A 249 -6.49 3.69 -20.27
CA ASP A 249 -5.69 4.65 -21.03
C ASP A 249 -5.54 6.00 -20.30
N SER A 250 -5.38 5.92 -18.97
CA SER A 250 -5.37 7.08 -18.07
C SER A 250 -4.19 7.02 -17.10
N GLU A 251 -3.63 8.18 -16.79
CA GLU A 251 -2.53 8.33 -15.83
C GLU A 251 -1.33 7.42 -16.14
N ILE A 252 -0.94 7.36 -17.42
CA ILE A 252 0.21 6.61 -17.91
C ILE A 252 1.43 7.53 -17.91
N ASP A 253 2.54 7.06 -17.32
CA ASP A 253 3.79 7.83 -17.21
C ASP A 253 3.57 9.22 -16.60
N THR A 254 2.87 9.24 -15.45
CA THR A 254 2.45 10.46 -14.76
C THR A 254 2.93 10.48 -13.31
N PRO A 255 3.06 11.66 -12.67
CA PRO A 255 3.33 11.72 -11.24
C PRO A 255 2.10 11.28 -10.41
N LEU A 256 2.34 10.51 -9.35
CA LEU A 256 1.33 10.12 -8.36
C LEU A 256 1.75 10.55 -6.95
N ASN A 257 0.78 10.86 -6.10
CA ASN A 257 1.00 11.36 -4.74
C ASN A 257 1.67 10.37 -3.78
N TYR A 258 1.67 9.09 -4.10
CA TYR A 258 2.17 8.03 -3.20
C TYR A 258 3.69 8.08 -2.98
N ALA A 259 4.42 8.76 -3.85
CA ALA A 259 5.83 9.06 -3.67
C ALA A 259 6.14 9.88 -2.40
N CYS A 260 5.15 10.59 -1.86
CA CYS A 260 5.31 11.38 -0.63
C CYS A 260 5.56 10.51 0.61
N LEU A 261 5.19 9.22 0.61
CA LEU A 261 5.41 8.32 1.74
C LEU A 261 6.89 8.08 2.05
N LEU A 262 7.75 8.08 1.03
CA LEU A 262 9.19 7.88 1.20
C LEU A 262 9.89 9.02 1.95
N TYR A 263 9.45 10.26 1.71
CA TYR A 263 10.11 11.44 2.27
C TYR A 263 9.62 11.82 3.66
N THR A 264 8.59 11.16 4.15
CA THR A 264 8.01 11.43 5.46
C THR A 264 8.50 10.46 6.55
N SER A 265 9.00 9.29 6.17
CA SER A 265 9.56 8.33 7.13
C SER A 265 11.02 8.66 7.52
N ASP A 266 11.76 9.34 6.65
CA ASP A 266 13.18 9.61 6.84
C ASP A 266 13.48 10.93 7.60
N ALA A 267 12.51 11.86 7.62
CA ALA A 267 12.69 13.15 8.27
C ALA A 267 12.47 13.13 9.81
N ALA A 268 12.02 12.01 10.37
CA ALA A 268 11.73 11.88 11.78
C ALA A 268 12.91 11.33 12.61
N ASP A 269 13.95 10.80 11.98
CA ASP A 269 15.09 10.15 12.64
C ASP A 269 16.36 11.02 12.71
N GLU A 270 16.32 12.28 12.24
CA GLU A 270 17.46 13.20 12.26
C GLU A 270 17.39 14.27 13.40
N GLU A 271 16.74 14.00 14.53
CA GLU A 271 16.89 14.83 15.73
C GLU A 271 17.45 14.07 16.94
#